data_485e1f7a876379046a39f87df6f2f764
#
_entry.id   485e1f7a876379046a39f87df6f2f764
#
_cell.length_a   1.000
_cell.length_b   1.000
_cell.length_c   1.000
_cell.angle_alpha   90.00
_cell.angle_beta   90.00
_cell.angle_gamma   90.00
#
_symmetry.space_group_name_H-M   'P 1'
#
loop_
_entity.id
_entity.type
_entity.pdbx_description
1 polymer ?
#
loop_
_entity_poly.entity_id
_entity_poly.type
_entity_poly.pdbx_seq_one_letter_code
_entity_poly.pdbx_strand_id
1 'polypeptide(L)'
;MNQKIETLRLLEEFDHVLRDIENEHYQAVGFKDTVPSDEFIKTAEKERAKLTKKIDPRLLNQYERIMKRYGGRVVVQVIREFCGGCYVKLPSELAVRCRTELVTCPNCGRFLYHVK
;
A
#
# COMPACT_ATOMS: atom_id res chain seq x y z
N MET A 1 7.54 13.28 -5.63
CA MET A 1 7.43 11.98 -4.96
C MET A 1 8.25 10.94 -5.72
N ASN A 2 8.89 10.02 -5.01
CA ASN A 2 9.69 8.97 -5.63
C ASN A 2 8.79 8.00 -6.41
N GLN A 3 9.22 7.64 -7.63
CA GLN A 3 8.44 6.76 -8.50
C GLN A 3 8.21 5.37 -7.90
N LYS A 4 9.17 4.86 -7.13
CA LYS A 4 9.02 3.57 -6.46
C LYS A 4 7.91 3.62 -5.40
N ILE A 5 7.82 4.73 -4.69
CA ILE A 5 6.75 4.95 -3.71
C ILE A 5 5.38 5.01 -4.39
N GLU A 6 5.29 5.70 -5.52
CA GLU A 6 4.03 5.77 -6.27
C GLU A 6 3.57 4.39 -6.72
N THR A 7 4.50 3.57 -7.20
CA THR A 7 4.18 2.20 -7.62
C THR A 7 3.70 1.35 -6.44
N LEU A 8 4.35 1.47 -5.29
CA LEU A 8 3.96 0.75 -4.07
C LEU A 8 2.59 1.22 -3.56
N ARG A 9 2.30 2.51 -3.63
CA ARG A 9 1.00 3.05 -3.25
C ARG A 9 -0.11 2.50 -4.14
N LEU A 10 0.14 2.46 -5.43
CA LEU A 10 -0.82 1.92 -6.38
C LEU A 10 -1.08 0.43 -6.14
N LEU A 11 -0.02 -0.33 -5.85
CA LEU A 11 -0.15 -1.74 -5.49
C LEU A 11 -1.01 -1.92 -4.24
N GLU A 12 -0.80 -1.08 -3.24
CA GLU A 12 -1.60 -1.11 -2.01
C GLU A 12 -3.07 -0.81 -2.30
N GLU A 13 -3.37 0.12 -3.19
CA GLU A 13 -4.74 0.41 -3.60
C GLU A 13 -5.42 -0.79 -4.23
N PHE A 14 -4.71 -1.51 -5.11
CA PHE A 14 -5.24 -2.74 -5.70
C PHE A 14 -5.48 -3.81 -4.64
N ASP A 15 -4.56 -3.97 -3.70
CA ASP A 15 -4.70 -4.95 -2.64
C ASP A 15 -5.88 -4.63 -1.72
N HIS A 16 -6.12 -3.35 -1.44
CA HIS A 16 -7.29 -2.93 -0.68
C HIS A 16 -8.60 -3.20 -1.44
N VAL A 17 -8.65 -2.89 -2.72
CA VAL A 17 -9.82 -3.15 -3.54
C VAL A 17 -10.16 -4.64 -3.58
N LEU A 18 -9.15 -5.48 -3.83
CA LEU A 18 -9.35 -6.92 -3.88
C LEU A 18 -9.81 -7.50 -2.53
N ARG A 19 -9.25 -6.98 -1.44
CA ARG A 19 -9.66 -7.40 -0.09
C ARG A 19 -11.08 -6.96 0.23
N ASP A 20 -11.44 -5.72 -0.13
CA ASP A 20 -12.79 -5.19 0.10
C ASP A 20 -13.82 -6.00 -0.68
N ILE A 21 -13.50 -6.39 -1.91
CA ILE A 21 -14.37 -7.24 -2.72
C ILE A 21 -14.62 -8.57 -2.03
N GLU A 22 -13.58 -9.21 -1.49
CA GLU A 22 -13.75 -10.47 -0.76
C GLU A 22 -14.65 -10.29 0.46
N ASN A 23 -14.45 -9.24 1.24
CA ASN A 23 -15.26 -8.96 2.42
C ASN A 23 -16.70 -8.65 2.05
N GLU A 24 -16.92 -7.84 1.03
CA GLU A 24 -18.27 -7.50 0.55
C GLU A 24 -18.98 -8.72 -0.01
N HIS A 25 -18.27 -9.62 -0.66
CA HIS A 25 -18.82 -10.86 -1.18
C HIS A 25 -19.45 -11.70 -0.07
N TYR A 26 -18.79 -11.77 1.09
CA TYR A 26 -19.33 -12.49 2.25
C TYR A 26 -20.51 -11.77 2.90
N GLN A 27 -20.52 -10.45 2.89
CA GLN A 27 -21.55 -9.65 3.53
C GLN A 27 -22.77 -9.44 2.62
N ALA A 28 -22.57 -9.51 1.31
CA ALA A 28 -23.60 -9.20 0.32
C ALA A 28 -24.32 -10.43 -0.24
N VAL A 29 -24.39 -11.51 0.54
CA VAL A 29 -25.16 -12.69 0.15
C VAL A 29 -26.64 -12.28 0.08
N GLY A 30 -27.11 -11.93 -1.12
CA GLY A 30 -28.46 -11.42 -1.35
C GLY A 30 -28.52 -10.12 -2.16
N PHE A 31 -27.37 -9.44 -2.33
CA PHE A 31 -27.27 -8.22 -3.15
C PHE A 31 -26.42 -8.49 -4.39
N LYS A 32 -26.92 -9.34 -5.28
CA LYS A 32 -26.20 -9.77 -6.49
C LYS A 32 -25.81 -8.61 -7.39
N ASP A 33 -26.55 -7.50 -7.37
CA ASP A 33 -26.32 -6.36 -8.25
C ASP A 33 -25.16 -5.47 -7.80
N THR A 34 -24.70 -5.64 -6.55
CA THR A 34 -23.63 -4.83 -5.99
C THR A 34 -22.29 -5.55 -5.94
N VAL A 35 -22.24 -6.82 -6.25
CA VAL A 35 -21.01 -7.62 -6.27
C VAL A 35 -20.28 -7.39 -7.59
N PRO A 36 -18.99 -6.97 -7.56
CA PRO A 36 -18.22 -6.83 -8.79
C PRO A 36 -18.19 -8.13 -9.58
N SER A 37 -18.24 -8.03 -10.90
CA SER A 37 -18.18 -9.20 -11.76
C SER A 37 -16.83 -9.91 -11.66
N ASP A 38 -16.81 -11.21 -11.97
CA ASP A 38 -15.57 -11.99 -12.05
C ASP A 38 -14.58 -11.34 -13.01
N GLU A 39 -15.11 -10.72 -14.07
CA GLU A 39 -14.31 -10.00 -15.06
C GLU A 39 -13.57 -8.81 -14.46
N PHE A 40 -14.22 -8.07 -13.58
CA PHE A 40 -13.58 -6.95 -12.85
C PHE A 40 -12.47 -7.47 -11.96
N ILE A 41 -12.71 -8.55 -11.21
CA ILE A 41 -11.72 -9.15 -10.32
C ILE A 41 -10.49 -9.63 -11.11
N LYS A 42 -10.72 -10.33 -12.23
CA LYS A 42 -9.64 -10.80 -13.11
C LYS A 42 -8.83 -9.65 -13.68
N THR A 43 -9.49 -8.56 -14.06
CA THR A 43 -8.81 -7.36 -14.57
C THR A 43 -7.94 -6.74 -13.50
N ALA A 44 -8.46 -6.60 -12.28
CA ALA A 44 -7.71 -6.04 -11.16
C ALA A 44 -6.48 -6.90 -10.81
N GLU A 45 -6.65 -8.22 -10.77
CA GLU A 45 -5.55 -9.13 -10.52
C GLU A 45 -4.48 -9.05 -11.60
N LYS A 46 -4.88 -8.92 -12.86
CA LYS A 46 -3.98 -8.79 -14.00
C LYS A 46 -3.19 -7.48 -13.93
N GLU A 47 -3.85 -6.38 -13.60
CA GLU A 47 -3.18 -5.09 -13.44
C GLU A 47 -2.21 -5.11 -12.24
N ARG A 48 -2.59 -5.77 -11.15
CA ARG A 48 -1.72 -5.97 -10.01
C ARG A 48 -0.46 -6.75 -10.42
N ALA A 49 -0.62 -7.82 -11.19
CA ALA A 49 0.51 -8.62 -11.65
C ALA A 49 1.47 -7.80 -12.53
N LYS A 50 0.96 -6.90 -13.36
CA LYS A 50 1.78 -5.99 -14.15
C LYS A 50 2.60 -5.05 -13.27
N LEU A 51 1.99 -4.54 -12.20
CA LEU A 51 2.68 -3.67 -11.24
C LEU A 51 3.78 -4.41 -10.50
N THR A 52 3.53 -5.64 -10.06
CA THR A 52 4.52 -6.41 -9.31
C THR A 52 5.76 -6.72 -10.14
N LYS A 53 5.60 -6.85 -11.46
CA LYS A 53 6.74 -7.06 -12.36
C LYS A 53 7.65 -5.84 -12.45
N LYS A 54 7.13 -4.65 -12.19
CA LYS A 54 7.89 -3.39 -12.21
C LYS A 54 8.61 -3.11 -10.89
N ILE A 55 8.31 -3.87 -9.85
CA ILE A 55 8.85 -3.65 -8.52
C ILE A 55 10.02 -4.60 -8.28
N ASP A 56 11.10 -4.08 -7.67
CA ASP A 56 12.24 -4.89 -7.26
C ASP A 56 11.74 -6.01 -6.33
N PRO A 57 12.16 -7.29 -6.56
CA PRO A 57 11.72 -8.40 -5.72
C PRO A 57 11.96 -8.20 -4.23
N ARG A 58 13.02 -7.49 -3.85
CA ARG A 58 13.33 -7.20 -2.44
C ARG A 58 12.29 -6.25 -1.84
N LEU A 59 11.91 -5.23 -2.59
CA LEU A 59 10.88 -4.28 -2.18
C LEU A 59 9.52 -4.95 -2.10
N LEU A 60 9.21 -5.81 -3.06
CA LEU A 60 7.96 -6.55 -3.06
C LEU A 60 7.85 -7.48 -1.85
N ASN A 61 8.94 -8.19 -1.52
CA ASN A 61 8.98 -9.04 -0.33
C ASN A 61 8.77 -8.23 0.95
N GLN A 62 9.40 -7.07 1.03
CA GLN A 62 9.24 -6.16 2.17
C GLN A 62 7.80 -5.67 2.26
N TYR A 63 7.21 -5.27 1.15
CA TYR A 63 5.82 -4.85 1.06
C TYR A 63 4.87 -5.96 1.57
N GLU A 64 5.05 -7.16 1.08
CA GLU A 64 4.20 -8.30 1.45
C GLU A 64 4.31 -8.65 2.93
N ARG A 65 5.51 -8.57 3.50
CA ARG A 65 5.71 -8.78 4.94
C ARG A 65 4.97 -7.75 5.77
N ILE A 66 5.04 -6.49 5.38
CA ILE A 66 4.36 -5.41 6.07
C ILE A 66 2.85 -5.57 5.95
N MET A 67 2.37 -5.89 4.75
CA MET A 67 0.95 -6.15 4.50
C MET A 67 0.43 -7.30 5.38
N LYS A 68 1.18 -8.38 5.47
CA LYS A 68 0.82 -9.54 6.28
C LYS A 68 0.78 -9.19 7.77
N ARG A 69 1.73 -8.35 8.22
CA ARG A 69 1.84 -7.99 9.64
C ARG A 69 0.73 -7.04 10.09
N TYR A 70 0.43 -6.03 9.27
CA TYR A 70 -0.51 -4.98 9.65
C TYR A 70 -1.87 -5.05 8.95
N GLY A 71 -1.98 -5.84 7.90
CA GLY A 71 -3.23 -5.98 7.16
C GLY A 71 -3.58 -4.77 6.31
N GLY A 72 -2.64 -3.90 6.03
CA GLY A 72 -2.82 -2.69 5.25
C GLY A 72 -1.93 -1.57 5.76
N ARG A 73 -2.08 -0.37 5.19
CA ARG A 73 -1.31 0.81 5.56
C ARG A 73 0.20 0.57 5.47
N VAL A 74 0.61 -0.03 4.35
CA VAL A 74 2.02 -0.35 4.09
C VAL A 74 2.80 0.90 3.71
N VAL A 75 2.19 1.76 2.90
CA VAL A 75 2.79 3.02 2.46
C VAL A 75 2.03 4.16 3.12
N VAL A 76 2.68 4.92 3.99
CA VAL A 76 2.03 5.93 4.81
C VAL A 76 2.67 7.29 4.63
N GLN A 77 1.87 8.33 4.81
CA GLN A 77 2.32 9.70 4.70
C GLN A 77 3.01 10.15 5.98
N VAL A 78 4.09 10.92 5.83
CA VAL A 78 4.71 11.62 6.95
C VAL A 78 3.93 12.91 7.19
N ILE A 79 3.44 13.08 8.41
CA ILE A 79 2.64 14.25 8.82
C ILE A 79 3.36 14.96 9.94
N ARG A 80 3.85 16.18 9.66
CA ARG A 80 4.55 17.02 10.66
C ARG A 80 5.66 16.25 11.40
N GLU A 81 6.52 15.54 10.65
CA GLU A 81 7.61 14.73 11.20
C GLU A 81 7.16 13.46 11.94
N PHE A 82 5.88 13.11 11.88
CA PHE A 82 5.37 11.87 12.47
C PHE A 82 5.05 10.84 11.40
N CYS A 83 5.34 9.58 11.70
CA CYS A 83 4.94 8.47 10.84
C CYS A 83 3.42 8.34 10.83
N GLY A 84 2.80 8.38 9.64
CA GLY A 84 1.35 8.25 9.51
C GLY A 84 0.81 6.87 9.82
N GLY A 85 1.67 5.88 10.05
CA GLY A 85 1.27 4.53 10.42
C GLY A 85 1.29 4.25 11.92
N CYS A 86 2.43 4.50 12.56
CA CYS A 86 2.61 4.22 13.99
C CYS A 86 2.63 5.48 14.87
N TYR A 87 2.60 6.66 14.24
CA TYR A 87 2.56 7.97 14.92
C TYR A 87 3.77 8.31 15.78
N VAL A 88 4.88 7.64 15.54
CA VAL A 88 6.15 7.96 16.21
C VAL A 88 6.80 9.15 15.52
N LYS A 89 7.45 10.02 16.29
CA LYS A 89 8.19 11.14 15.74
C LYS A 89 9.45 10.61 15.02
N LEU A 90 9.63 11.06 13.78
CA LEU A 90 10.75 10.64 12.95
C LEU A 90 11.93 11.61 13.12
N PRO A 91 13.19 11.12 12.96
CA PRO A 91 14.32 12.01 12.86
C PRO A 91 14.12 13.01 11.72
N SER A 92 14.53 14.26 11.93
CA SER A 92 14.37 15.32 10.91
C SER A 92 14.99 14.96 9.58
N GLU A 93 16.14 14.29 9.59
CA GLU A 93 16.81 13.82 8.38
C GLU A 93 15.91 12.87 7.58
N LEU A 94 15.27 11.93 8.25
CA LEU A 94 14.40 10.95 7.60
C LEU A 94 13.15 11.63 7.03
N ALA A 95 12.58 12.57 7.77
CA ALA A 95 11.40 13.32 7.32
C ALA A 95 11.71 14.15 6.07
N VAL A 96 12.94 14.64 5.93
CA VAL A 96 13.38 15.35 4.72
C VAL A 96 13.65 14.40 3.58
N ARG A 97 14.33 13.29 3.84
CA ARG A 97 14.69 12.30 2.82
C ARG A 97 13.47 11.67 2.15
N CYS A 98 12.38 11.49 2.87
CA CYS A 98 11.18 10.86 2.31
C CYS A 98 10.53 11.68 1.19
N ARG A 99 10.94 12.92 0.99
CA ARG A 99 10.45 13.76 -0.10
C ARG A 99 10.95 13.30 -1.47
N THR A 100 12.15 12.74 -1.51
CA THR A 100 12.81 12.36 -2.76
C THR A 100 13.28 10.92 -2.80
N GLU A 101 13.41 10.26 -1.67
CA GLU A 101 13.95 8.91 -1.57
C GLU A 101 12.93 7.94 -0.98
N LEU A 102 13.12 6.66 -1.31
CA LEU A 102 12.37 5.56 -0.68
C LEU A 102 12.97 5.29 0.69
N VAL A 103 12.21 5.62 1.74
CA VAL A 103 12.65 5.40 3.12
C VAL A 103 11.57 4.66 3.90
N THR A 104 11.99 4.03 5.00
CA THR A 104 11.09 3.28 5.88
C THR A 104 11.14 3.84 7.28
N CYS A 105 10.04 3.68 8.02
CA CYS A 105 9.97 4.08 9.42
C CYS A 105 10.84 3.15 10.27
N PRO A 106 11.77 3.68 11.10
CA PRO A 106 12.62 2.84 11.94
C PRO A 106 11.86 2.09 13.03
N ASN A 107 10.64 2.52 13.35
CA ASN A 107 9.84 1.89 14.39
C ASN A 107 8.92 0.79 13.83
N CYS A 108 8.13 1.10 12.80
CA CYS A 108 7.14 0.14 12.28
C CYS A 108 7.54 -0.53 10.97
N GLY A 109 8.54 -0.01 10.27
CA GLY A 109 9.02 -0.57 9.01
C GLY A 109 8.20 -0.19 7.78
N ARG A 110 7.11 0.54 7.93
CA ARG A 110 6.30 0.98 6.79
C ARG A 110 7.06 1.94 5.88
N PHE A 111 6.70 1.92 4.60
CA PHE A 111 7.26 2.87 3.64
C PHE A 111 6.69 4.26 3.89
N LEU A 112 7.55 5.27 3.79
CA LEU A 112 7.17 6.65 4.07
C LEU A 112 7.15 7.48 2.78
N TYR A 113 6.21 8.40 2.68
CA TYR A 113 6.20 9.39 1.60
C TYR A 113 5.77 10.75 2.14
N HIS A 114 6.11 11.79 1.39
CA HIS A 114 5.76 13.16 1.74
C HIS A 114 5.00 13.78 0.59
N VAL A 115 3.86 14.38 0.90
CA VAL A 115 3.04 15.12 -0.07
C VAL A 115 3.22 16.61 0.24
N LYS A 116 3.49 17.35 -0.81
CA LYS A 116 3.61 18.81 -0.66
C LYS A 116 2.26 19.44 -0.34
#